data_4f3c01bad3a37af06465b5dc7b783a6c
#
_entry.id   4f3c01bad3a37af06465b5dc7b783a6c
#
_cell.length_a   1.000
_cell.length_b   1.000
_cell.length_c   1.000
_cell.angle_alpha   90.00
_cell.angle_beta   90.00
_cell.angle_gamma   90.00
#
_symmetry.space_group_name_H-M   'P 1'
#
loop_
_entity.id
_entity.type
_entity.pdbx_description
1 polymer ?
#
loop_
_entity_poly.entity_id
_entity_poly.type
_entity_poly.pdbx_seq_one_letter_code
_entity_poly.pdbx_strand_id
1 'polypeptide(L)'
;MSNRKVLLMILDGWGIGDGQKGDVIAQVHPAYISEMTRKYPHAQLRTDGENVGLPDGQMGNSEVGHLNIGAGRVVYQDLVKINRACRDNSIMENPEVKAAFEYAKKNGVSVHLMGLVSDGGVHSSLDHLLKLTDIADKYGIERTYVHCFMDGRDTDPYSGKGFIERLEKHMRERSTGVVASIVGRYYAMDRDKRWERVKVAYDLLVEGKGEHSSDMALAMQKSYDEGVTDEFVKPVVRIDEDGNPIGMIRPNDVVIFFNYRNDRAKELTIVLTQEDMPQQGMHTLPLYYCCMTPYDAKFEGLHILFDKENVADTIGEYVARQGLSQLRIAETEKYAHVTFFLNGGREEEFEGEDRILVASPKVATYDLQPEMSAYEVADKLVGALDRQKYDFICLNFANGDMVGHTGVYEAIEKAVKAVDACVAKVVEAARRNGYEVVQIADHGNADNAVNADGTPNTAHSLNPVPIVVVSDRVKTVRDGILADVAPTVLDLMGLEKPEAMTGHSLVKFK
;
A
#
# COMPACT_ATOMS: atom_id res chain seq x y z
N MET A 1 -39.15 2.80 6.17
CA MET A 1 -38.58 3.19 7.48
C MET A 1 -37.74 4.42 7.23
N SER A 2 -37.80 5.48 8.02
CA SER A 2 -36.94 6.65 7.82
C SER A 2 -35.47 6.19 8.06
N ASN A 3 -34.63 6.38 7.07
CA ASN A 3 -33.21 6.06 7.21
C ASN A 3 -32.60 6.93 8.32
N ARG A 4 -31.73 6.33 9.12
CA ARG A 4 -31.06 7.00 10.21
C ARG A 4 -29.85 7.76 9.67
N LYS A 5 -29.61 8.93 10.21
CA LYS A 5 -28.53 9.82 9.75
C LYS A 5 -27.28 9.62 10.57
N VAL A 6 -26.12 9.50 9.90
CA VAL A 6 -24.84 9.30 10.56
C VAL A 6 -23.79 10.31 10.07
N LEU A 7 -23.08 10.89 11.02
CA LEU A 7 -21.86 11.68 10.80
C LEU A 7 -20.65 10.84 11.18
N LEU A 8 -19.81 10.52 10.22
CA LEU A 8 -18.46 10.01 10.43
C LEU A 8 -17.50 11.19 10.54
N MET A 9 -16.85 11.34 11.68
CA MET A 9 -15.94 12.42 11.98
C MET A 9 -14.53 11.85 12.22
N ILE A 10 -13.58 12.20 11.36
CA ILE A 10 -12.19 11.73 11.39
C ILE A 10 -11.33 12.86 11.95
N LEU A 11 -10.70 12.61 13.09
CA LEU A 11 -9.69 13.48 13.69
C LEU A 11 -8.31 13.01 13.22
N ASP A 12 -7.83 13.57 12.12
CA ASP A 12 -6.60 13.12 11.46
C ASP A 12 -5.39 13.25 12.39
N GLY A 13 -4.59 12.17 12.50
CA GLY A 13 -3.42 12.15 13.37
C GLY A 13 -3.70 12.09 14.88
N TRP A 14 -4.90 11.66 15.29
CA TRP A 14 -5.33 11.60 16.70
C TRP A 14 -5.21 10.19 17.28
N GLY A 15 -3.99 9.82 17.69
CA GLY A 15 -3.72 8.53 18.32
C GLY A 15 -4.03 8.48 19.80
N ILE A 16 -3.93 7.29 20.38
CA ILE A 16 -3.98 7.03 21.81
C ILE A 16 -2.54 6.76 22.27
N GLY A 17 -1.88 7.78 22.81
CA GLY A 17 -0.50 7.71 23.26
C GLY A 17 -0.35 7.07 24.64
N ASP A 18 0.83 7.25 25.23
CA ASP A 18 1.22 6.65 26.52
C ASP A 18 0.95 7.58 27.73
N GLY A 19 0.40 8.75 27.50
CA GLY A 19 0.15 9.76 28.52
C GLY A 19 1.40 10.49 29.01
N GLN A 20 2.58 10.23 28.40
CA GLN A 20 3.82 10.91 28.75
C GLN A 20 3.93 12.27 28.02
N LYS A 21 5.03 12.98 28.24
CA LYS A 21 5.25 14.31 27.67
C LYS A 21 5.07 14.37 26.14
N GLY A 22 5.44 13.29 25.43
CA GLY A 22 5.30 13.22 23.97
C GLY A 22 3.85 13.12 23.49
N ASP A 23 2.93 12.67 24.34
CA ASP A 23 1.50 12.57 24.07
C ASP A 23 0.83 13.93 24.32
N VAL A 24 0.89 14.81 23.32
CA VAL A 24 0.34 16.17 23.45
C VAL A 24 -1.17 16.15 23.65
N ILE A 25 -1.87 15.19 23.09
CA ILE A 25 -3.31 15.04 23.27
C ILE A 25 -3.64 14.80 24.75
N ALA A 26 -2.95 13.87 25.37
CA ALA A 26 -3.14 13.59 26.81
C ALA A 26 -2.71 14.77 27.68
N GLN A 27 -1.62 15.48 27.33
CA GLN A 27 -1.14 16.63 28.11
C GLN A 27 -2.09 17.83 28.05
N VAL A 28 -2.76 18.05 26.91
CA VAL A 28 -3.76 19.12 26.75
C VAL A 28 -5.05 18.82 27.51
N HIS A 29 -5.38 17.55 27.71
CA HIS A 29 -6.66 17.13 28.32
C HIS A 29 -7.87 17.76 27.61
N PRO A 30 -8.12 17.46 26.32
CA PRO A 30 -9.23 18.05 25.57
C PRO A 30 -10.56 17.77 26.28
N ALA A 31 -11.19 18.81 26.80
CA ALA A 31 -12.26 18.68 27.79
C ALA A 31 -13.51 18.02 27.23
N TYR A 32 -13.93 18.45 26.04
CA TYR A 32 -15.17 17.94 25.41
C TYR A 32 -15.00 16.50 24.91
N ILE A 33 -13.90 16.21 24.21
CA ILE A 33 -13.62 14.86 23.68
C ILE A 33 -13.45 13.88 24.85
N SER A 34 -12.79 14.28 25.94
CA SER A 34 -12.63 13.45 27.14
C SER A 34 -13.96 13.16 27.83
N GLU A 35 -14.85 14.15 27.93
CA GLU A 35 -16.19 13.96 28.48
C GLU A 35 -17.04 13.07 27.59
N MET A 36 -17.00 13.30 26.29
CA MET A 36 -17.72 12.51 25.29
C MET A 36 -17.27 11.03 25.36
N THR A 37 -15.97 10.77 25.42
CA THR A 37 -15.41 9.42 25.56
C THR A 37 -15.87 8.73 26.83
N ARG A 38 -15.94 9.44 27.97
CA ARG A 38 -16.46 8.86 29.23
C ARG A 38 -17.95 8.58 29.19
N LYS A 39 -18.71 9.35 28.43
CA LYS A 39 -20.19 9.28 28.40
C LYS A 39 -20.72 8.25 27.43
N TYR A 40 -20.04 8.04 26.30
CA TYR A 40 -20.51 7.20 25.21
C TYR A 40 -19.68 5.93 25.04
N PRO A 41 -20.26 4.87 24.47
CA PRO A 41 -19.51 3.66 24.13
C PRO A 41 -18.30 3.98 23.24
N HIS A 42 -17.16 3.46 23.61
CA HIS A 42 -15.89 3.68 22.92
C HIS A 42 -15.01 2.43 22.95
N ALA A 43 -14.02 2.40 22.06
CA ALA A 43 -13.03 1.33 21.91
C ALA A 43 -11.81 1.89 21.14
N GLN A 44 -10.95 1.00 20.66
CA GLN A 44 -9.74 1.32 19.92
C GLN A 44 -9.75 0.66 18.53
N LEU A 45 -9.13 1.33 17.55
CA LEU A 45 -8.87 0.79 16.22
C LEU A 45 -7.37 0.71 15.98
N ARG A 46 -6.91 -0.42 15.44
CA ARG A 46 -5.55 -0.56 14.94
C ARG A 46 -5.43 0.01 13.55
N THR A 47 -4.35 0.77 13.32
CA THR A 47 -4.12 1.55 12.10
C THR A 47 -2.74 1.33 11.50
N ASP A 48 -2.03 0.30 11.94
CA ASP A 48 -0.65 -0.03 11.60
C ASP A 48 -0.54 -1.37 10.85
N GLY A 49 0.53 -1.54 10.12
CA GLY A 49 0.93 -2.82 9.51
C GLY A 49 -0.18 -3.49 8.70
N GLU A 50 -0.28 -4.81 8.80
CA GLU A 50 -1.27 -5.59 8.03
C GLU A 50 -2.73 -5.25 8.40
N ASN A 51 -3.01 -4.57 9.52
CA ASN A 51 -4.35 -4.10 9.85
C ASN A 51 -4.91 -3.07 8.86
N VAL A 52 -4.02 -2.41 8.11
CA VAL A 52 -4.35 -1.45 7.05
C VAL A 52 -3.73 -1.80 5.71
N GLY A 53 -3.21 -3.02 5.55
CA GLY A 53 -2.64 -3.52 4.31
C GLY A 53 -1.21 -3.09 4.03
N LEU A 54 -0.48 -2.61 5.05
CA LEU A 54 0.93 -2.25 5.01
C LEU A 54 1.80 -3.39 5.59
N PRO A 55 3.12 -3.41 5.33
CA PRO A 55 4.03 -4.32 6.01
C PRO A 55 3.98 -4.17 7.55
N ASP A 56 4.20 -5.27 8.28
CA ASP A 56 4.26 -5.25 9.74
C ASP A 56 5.29 -4.24 10.25
N GLY A 57 4.92 -3.52 11.32
CA GLY A 57 5.74 -2.47 11.91
C GLY A 57 5.75 -1.14 11.13
N GLN A 58 5.04 -1.04 10.03
CA GLN A 58 4.87 0.22 9.30
C GLN A 58 3.68 1.01 9.85
N MET A 59 3.91 2.29 10.12
CA MET A 59 2.88 3.24 10.56
C MET A 59 1.84 3.46 9.46
N GLY A 60 0.57 3.58 9.84
CA GLY A 60 -0.49 4.01 8.95
C GLY A 60 -0.28 5.43 8.41
N ASN A 61 -1.04 5.78 7.39
CA ASN A 61 -1.08 7.11 6.82
C ASN A 61 -2.49 7.44 6.34
N SER A 62 -2.74 8.71 6.05
CA SER A 62 -4.10 9.17 5.71
C SER A 62 -4.63 8.55 4.42
N GLU A 63 -3.80 8.33 3.40
CA GLU A 63 -4.23 7.71 2.13
C GLU A 63 -4.75 6.29 2.36
N VAL A 64 -3.92 5.46 2.96
CA VAL A 64 -4.27 4.07 3.28
C VAL A 64 -5.41 4.00 4.30
N GLY A 65 -5.39 4.86 5.33
CA GLY A 65 -6.43 4.91 6.35
C GLY A 65 -7.81 5.19 5.76
N HIS A 66 -7.95 6.28 4.98
CA HIS A 66 -9.22 6.64 4.37
C HIS A 66 -9.69 5.64 3.32
N LEU A 67 -8.76 5.03 2.57
CA LEU A 67 -9.08 3.96 1.63
C LEU A 67 -9.71 2.75 2.35
N ASN A 68 -9.11 2.29 3.45
CA ASN A 68 -9.64 1.17 4.23
C ASN A 68 -10.99 1.51 4.90
N ILE A 69 -11.12 2.73 5.44
CA ILE A 69 -12.38 3.23 6.01
C ILE A 69 -13.50 3.18 4.96
N GLY A 70 -13.24 3.73 3.77
CA GLY A 70 -14.23 3.78 2.69
C GLY A 70 -14.56 2.42 2.10
N ALA A 71 -13.58 1.56 1.94
CA ALA A 71 -13.72 0.22 1.37
C ALA A 71 -14.41 -0.77 2.30
N GLY A 72 -14.45 -0.53 3.62
CA GLY A 72 -14.98 -1.49 4.61
C GLY A 72 -14.26 -2.83 4.59
N ARG A 73 -13.03 -2.86 4.11
CA ARG A 73 -12.12 -4.00 4.05
C ARG A 73 -10.68 -3.55 4.05
N VAL A 74 -9.77 -4.46 4.41
CA VAL A 74 -8.33 -4.18 4.29
C VAL A 74 -7.94 -4.23 2.82
N VAL A 75 -7.43 -3.11 2.29
CA VAL A 75 -6.88 -3.01 0.94
C VAL A 75 -5.37 -3.17 1.03
N TYR A 76 -4.88 -4.35 0.69
CA TYR A 76 -3.48 -4.69 0.82
C TYR A 76 -2.64 -4.04 -0.28
N GLN A 77 -1.50 -3.43 0.09
CA GLN A 77 -0.47 -3.06 -0.88
C GLN A 77 0.13 -4.31 -1.55
N ASP A 78 0.64 -4.15 -2.77
CA ASP A 78 1.13 -5.27 -3.59
C ASP A 78 2.12 -6.17 -2.85
N LEU A 79 3.10 -5.60 -2.16
CA LEU A 79 4.05 -6.37 -1.35
C LEU A 79 3.35 -7.26 -0.32
N VAL A 80 2.42 -6.71 0.44
CA VAL A 80 1.72 -7.43 1.51
C VAL A 80 0.77 -8.47 0.95
N LYS A 81 0.05 -8.12 -0.13
CA LYS A 81 -0.84 -9.05 -0.86
C LYS A 81 -0.07 -10.29 -1.33
N ILE A 82 1.08 -10.09 -1.97
CA ILE A 82 1.91 -11.19 -2.47
C ILE A 82 2.56 -11.96 -1.31
N ASN A 83 3.08 -11.27 -0.27
CA ASN A 83 3.62 -11.91 0.93
C ASN A 83 2.60 -12.85 1.59
N ARG A 84 1.35 -12.41 1.72
CA ARG A 84 0.26 -13.24 2.27
C ARG A 84 -0.01 -14.45 1.39
N ALA A 85 -0.14 -14.24 0.07
CA ALA A 85 -0.36 -15.32 -0.89
C ALA A 85 0.79 -16.36 -0.89
N CYS A 86 2.02 -15.92 -0.68
CA CYS A 86 3.17 -16.82 -0.52
C CYS A 86 3.13 -17.58 0.82
N ARG A 87 2.77 -16.90 1.92
CA ARG A 87 2.74 -17.45 3.28
C ARG A 87 1.65 -18.51 3.46
N ASP A 88 0.44 -18.24 2.97
CA ASP A 88 -0.71 -19.15 3.08
C ASP A 88 -0.83 -20.15 1.90
N ASN A 89 0.12 -20.11 0.97
CA ASN A 89 0.16 -20.89 -0.27
C ASN A 89 -0.96 -20.58 -1.29
N SER A 90 -1.79 -19.56 -1.11
CA SER A 90 -2.85 -19.21 -2.06
C SER A 90 -2.32 -18.78 -3.43
N ILE A 91 -1.06 -18.35 -3.53
CA ILE A 91 -0.37 -18.10 -4.81
C ILE A 91 -0.39 -19.34 -5.72
N MET A 92 -0.38 -20.55 -5.15
CA MET A 92 -0.46 -21.80 -5.92
C MET A 92 -1.85 -22.03 -6.56
N GLU A 93 -2.87 -21.35 -6.02
CA GLU A 93 -4.24 -21.40 -6.55
C GLU A 93 -4.55 -20.21 -7.48
N ASN A 94 -3.61 -19.25 -7.60
CA ASN A 94 -3.75 -18.12 -8.50
C ASN A 94 -3.90 -18.62 -9.96
N PRO A 95 -4.96 -18.24 -10.69
CA PRO A 95 -5.23 -18.76 -12.02
C PRO A 95 -4.11 -18.48 -13.04
N GLU A 96 -3.52 -17.29 -13.01
CA GLU A 96 -2.44 -16.90 -13.93
C GLU A 96 -1.14 -17.62 -13.61
N VAL A 97 -0.82 -17.83 -12.32
CA VAL A 97 0.33 -18.64 -11.91
C VAL A 97 0.16 -20.08 -12.39
N LYS A 98 -1.01 -20.70 -12.14
CA LYS A 98 -1.32 -22.03 -12.65
C LYS A 98 -1.16 -22.13 -14.16
N ALA A 99 -1.79 -21.21 -14.88
CA ALA A 99 -1.77 -21.21 -16.35
C ALA A 99 -0.34 -21.13 -16.91
N ALA A 100 0.53 -20.31 -16.32
CA ALA A 100 1.91 -20.17 -16.74
C ALA A 100 2.71 -21.49 -16.59
N PHE A 101 2.63 -22.12 -15.42
CA PHE A 101 3.36 -23.38 -15.17
C PHE A 101 2.74 -24.58 -15.92
N GLU A 102 1.43 -24.63 -16.08
CA GLU A 102 0.75 -25.62 -16.92
C GLU A 102 1.14 -25.48 -18.39
N TYR A 103 1.20 -24.23 -18.90
CA TYR A 103 1.68 -23.96 -20.25
C TYR A 103 3.11 -24.45 -20.45
N ALA A 104 4.02 -24.12 -19.51
CA ALA A 104 5.41 -24.58 -19.58
C ALA A 104 5.51 -26.10 -19.64
N LYS A 105 4.81 -26.78 -18.72
CA LYS A 105 4.80 -28.25 -18.64
C LYS A 105 4.23 -28.90 -19.89
N LYS A 106 3.08 -28.40 -20.39
CA LYS A 106 2.39 -28.93 -21.56
C LYS A 106 3.22 -28.81 -22.84
N ASN A 107 3.91 -27.67 -23.00
CA ASN A 107 4.67 -27.39 -24.21
C ASN A 107 6.15 -27.80 -24.10
N GLY A 108 6.60 -28.25 -22.93
CA GLY A 108 7.99 -28.64 -22.71
C GLY A 108 8.98 -27.47 -22.88
N VAL A 109 8.57 -26.25 -22.56
CA VAL A 109 9.38 -25.02 -22.67
C VAL A 109 9.99 -24.65 -21.32
N SER A 110 10.98 -23.75 -21.34
CA SER A 110 11.67 -23.28 -20.13
C SER A 110 10.81 -22.26 -19.36
N VAL A 111 11.02 -22.19 -18.05
CA VAL A 111 10.51 -21.11 -17.19
C VAL A 111 11.67 -20.24 -16.78
N HIS A 112 11.58 -18.95 -17.06
CA HIS A 112 12.55 -17.93 -16.68
C HIS A 112 11.93 -17.03 -15.60
N LEU A 113 12.59 -16.99 -14.43
CA LEU A 113 12.24 -16.09 -13.34
C LEU A 113 13.25 -14.96 -13.33
N MET A 114 12.84 -13.72 -13.61
CA MET A 114 13.76 -12.59 -13.65
C MET A 114 13.30 -11.45 -12.75
N GLY A 115 14.23 -10.72 -12.16
CA GLY A 115 13.92 -9.59 -11.30
C GLY A 115 15.03 -9.26 -10.31
N LEU A 116 14.76 -8.27 -9.46
CA LEU A 116 15.69 -7.81 -8.44
C LEU A 116 15.78 -8.83 -7.30
N VAL A 117 16.99 -9.30 -7.01
CA VAL A 117 17.24 -10.32 -5.99
C VAL A 117 17.82 -9.66 -4.74
N SER A 118 16.95 -9.31 -3.82
CA SER A 118 17.29 -8.75 -2.51
C SER A 118 16.13 -8.89 -1.52
N ASP A 119 16.38 -8.53 -0.26
CA ASP A 119 15.39 -8.42 0.80
C ASP A 119 14.98 -6.97 1.12
N GLY A 120 15.38 -6.01 0.28
CA GLY A 120 15.10 -4.59 0.46
C GLY A 120 13.60 -4.23 0.39
N GLY A 121 12.77 -5.06 -0.24
CA GLY A 121 11.31 -4.94 -0.23
C GLY A 121 10.75 -3.71 -0.96
N VAL A 122 11.54 -3.06 -1.83
CA VAL A 122 11.11 -1.86 -2.57
C VAL A 122 10.53 -2.22 -3.95
N HIS A 123 11.21 -3.05 -4.71
CA HIS A 123 10.82 -3.45 -6.07
C HIS A 123 10.35 -4.89 -6.18
N SER A 124 10.89 -5.74 -5.32
CA SER A 124 10.71 -7.20 -5.33
C SER A 124 10.94 -7.76 -3.94
N SER A 125 10.77 -9.07 -3.80
CA SER A 125 11.14 -9.82 -2.60
C SER A 125 11.81 -11.14 -2.98
N LEU A 126 12.94 -11.44 -2.36
CA LEU A 126 13.60 -12.73 -2.51
C LEU A 126 12.67 -13.89 -2.11
N ASP A 127 11.83 -13.70 -1.08
CA ASP A 127 10.89 -14.74 -0.63
C ASP A 127 9.82 -15.06 -1.69
N HIS A 128 9.40 -14.07 -2.50
CA HIS A 128 8.52 -14.32 -3.65
C HIS A 128 9.22 -15.19 -4.72
N LEU A 129 10.50 -14.90 -5.02
CA LEU A 129 11.29 -15.69 -5.93
C LEU A 129 11.45 -17.14 -5.43
N LEU A 130 11.82 -17.32 -4.15
CA LEU A 130 11.92 -18.66 -3.55
C LEU A 130 10.61 -19.43 -3.69
N LYS A 131 9.48 -18.76 -3.47
CA LYS A 131 8.15 -19.36 -3.63
C LYS A 131 7.85 -19.76 -5.08
N LEU A 132 8.24 -18.95 -6.06
CA LEU A 132 8.09 -19.28 -7.48
C LEU A 132 8.94 -20.50 -7.87
N THR A 133 10.14 -20.66 -7.30
CA THR A 133 10.95 -21.87 -7.50
C THR A 133 10.30 -23.11 -6.86
N ASP A 134 9.66 -22.97 -5.68
CA ASP A 134 8.89 -24.07 -5.07
C ASP A 134 7.71 -24.51 -5.98
N ILE A 135 7.07 -23.55 -6.65
CA ILE A 135 5.99 -23.85 -7.60
C ILE A 135 6.54 -24.60 -8.82
N ALA A 136 7.67 -24.16 -9.37
CA ALA A 136 8.34 -24.84 -10.48
C ALA A 136 8.65 -26.29 -10.15
N ASP A 137 9.19 -26.57 -8.94
CA ASP A 137 9.43 -27.92 -8.43
C ASP A 137 8.13 -28.73 -8.35
N LYS A 138 7.08 -28.18 -7.75
CA LYS A 138 5.77 -28.85 -7.64
C LYS A 138 5.18 -29.25 -8.99
N TYR A 139 5.37 -28.43 -10.03
CA TYR A 139 4.92 -28.72 -11.39
C TYR A 139 5.87 -29.67 -12.14
N GLY A 140 7.07 -29.94 -11.61
CA GLY A 140 8.10 -30.76 -12.24
C GLY A 140 8.65 -30.12 -13.51
N ILE A 141 8.93 -28.80 -13.46
CA ILE A 141 9.53 -28.08 -14.58
C ILE A 141 11.01 -28.41 -14.66
N GLU A 142 11.43 -29.09 -15.70
CA GLU A 142 12.82 -29.55 -15.86
C GLU A 142 13.81 -28.39 -16.07
N ARG A 143 13.39 -27.33 -16.76
CA ARG A 143 14.21 -26.17 -17.11
C ARG A 143 13.67 -24.90 -16.48
N THR A 144 14.11 -24.62 -15.26
CA THR A 144 13.84 -23.37 -14.55
C THR A 144 15.14 -22.57 -14.43
N TYR A 145 15.14 -21.37 -14.99
CA TYR A 145 16.30 -20.47 -15.01
C TYR A 145 15.99 -19.20 -14.24
N VAL A 146 16.87 -18.78 -13.36
CA VAL A 146 16.75 -17.53 -12.62
C VAL A 146 17.75 -16.51 -13.13
N HIS A 147 17.26 -15.33 -13.51
CA HIS A 147 18.05 -14.19 -13.94
C HIS A 147 18.03 -13.12 -12.84
N CYS A 148 19.15 -12.99 -12.15
CA CYS A 148 19.27 -12.17 -10.97
C CYS A 148 19.72 -10.74 -11.32
N PHE A 149 18.86 -9.76 -11.03
CA PHE A 149 19.27 -8.35 -11.04
C PHE A 149 19.76 -8.00 -9.64
N MET A 150 20.97 -7.46 -9.53
CA MET A 150 21.61 -7.20 -8.23
C MET A 150 21.30 -5.80 -7.75
N ASP A 151 21.05 -5.64 -6.45
CA ASP A 151 20.49 -4.43 -5.85
C ASP A 151 21.55 -3.37 -5.50
N GLY A 152 22.10 -3.41 -4.30
CA GLY A 152 23.12 -2.48 -3.80
C GLY A 152 22.65 -1.02 -3.64
N ARG A 153 21.34 -0.74 -3.80
CA ARG A 153 20.74 0.58 -3.62
C ARG A 153 19.71 0.58 -2.48
N ASP A 154 18.87 -0.44 -2.44
CA ASP A 154 17.86 -0.62 -1.39
C ASP A 154 18.36 -1.58 -0.30
N THR A 155 19.54 -2.15 -0.50
CA THR A 155 20.30 -3.00 0.43
C THR A 155 21.78 -2.62 0.43
N ASP A 156 22.55 -3.22 1.36
CA ASP A 156 24.00 -3.03 1.41
C ASP A 156 24.66 -3.37 0.05
N PRO A 157 25.57 -2.52 -0.46
CA PRO A 157 26.19 -2.68 -1.77
C PRO A 157 26.97 -3.98 -2.00
N TYR A 158 27.27 -4.73 -0.95
CA TYR A 158 28.04 -5.99 -0.99
C TYR A 158 27.24 -7.19 -0.48
N SER A 159 25.90 -7.08 -0.39
CA SER A 159 25.03 -8.14 0.13
C SER A 159 24.62 -9.19 -0.92
N GLY A 160 24.74 -8.87 -2.21
CA GLY A 160 24.23 -9.67 -3.32
C GLY A 160 24.75 -11.10 -3.36
N LYS A 161 26.04 -11.32 -3.03
CA LYS A 161 26.61 -12.68 -2.93
C LYS A 161 25.81 -13.56 -1.97
N GLY A 162 25.48 -13.04 -0.79
CA GLY A 162 24.69 -13.77 0.21
C GLY A 162 23.29 -14.14 -0.30
N PHE A 163 22.65 -13.26 -1.07
CA PHE A 163 21.36 -13.56 -1.69
C PHE A 163 21.46 -14.66 -2.75
N ILE A 164 22.51 -14.66 -3.58
CA ILE A 164 22.77 -15.72 -4.56
C ILE A 164 23.00 -17.06 -3.85
N GLU A 165 23.84 -17.10 -2.81
CA GLU A 165 24.10 -18.31 -2.03
C GLU A 165 22.83 -18.87 -1.39
N ARG A 166 21.97 -18.00 -0.82
CA ARG A 166 20.66 -18.38 -0.25
C ARG A 166 19.75 -18.97 -1.32
N LEU A 167 19.64 -18.32 -2.48
CA LEU A 167 18.82 -18.78 -3.60
C LEU A 167 19.28 -20.12 -4.13
N GLU A 168 20.58 -20.27 -4.42
CA GLU A 168 21.14 -21.52 -4.94
C GLU A 168 21.03 -22.67 -3.93
N LYS A 169 21.20 -22.41 -2.64
CA LYS A 169 20.96 -23.40 -1.58
C LYS A 169 19.52 -23.88 -1.61
N HIS A 170 18.55 -22.95 -1.66
CA HIS A 170 17.12 -23.26 -1.70
C HIS A 170 16.75 -24.12 -2.92
N MET A 171 17.26 -23.78 -4.11
CA MET A 171 17.01 -24.54 -5.33
C MET A 171 17.66 -25.93 -5.31
N ARG A 172 18.87 -26.06 -4.75
CA ARG A 172 19.54 -27.37 -4.60
C ARG A 172 18.77 -28.30 -3.66
N GLU A 173 18.25 -27.79 -2.55
CA GLU A 173 17.46 -28.56 -1.60
C GLU A 173 16.18 -29.13 -2.21
N ARG A 174 15.66 -28.51 -3.27
CA ARG A 174 14.47 -28.91 -4.03
C ARG A 174 14.77 -29.57 -5.36
N SER A 175 16.05 -29.69 -5.71
CA SER A 175 16.48 -30.23 -7.00
C SER A 175 15.84 -29.53 -8.21
N THR A 176 15.60 -28.22 -8.11
CA THR A 176 14.94 -27.42 -9.15
C THR A 176 15.70 -26.14 -9.48
N GLY A 177 15.85 -25.86 -10.78
CA GLY A 177 16.33 -24.58 -11.28
C GLY A 177 17.82 -24.31 -11.05
N VAL A 178 18.30 -23.30 -11.74
CA VAL A 178 19.67 -22.77 -11.59
C VAL A 178 19.67 -21.25 -11.78
N VAL A 179 20.58 -20.55 -11.12
CA VAL A 179 20.88 -19.15 -11.45
C VAL A 179 21.61 -19.14 -12.78
N ALA A 180 20.95 -18.65 -13.83
CA ALA A 180 21.44 -18.64 -15.20
C ALA A 180 22.24 -17.38 -15.53
N SER A 181 21.91 -16.26 -14.93
CA SER A 181 22.62 -15.00 -15.15
C SER A 181 22.54 -14.03 -13.99
N ILE A 182 23.52 -13.14 -13.93
CA ILE A 182 23.60 -12.04 -12.97
C ILE A 182 23.92 -10.75 -13.71
N VAL A 183 23.26 -9.65 -13.34
CA VAL A 183 23.59 -8.30 -13.84
C VAL A 183 23.11 -7.25 -12.83
N GLY A 184 23.83 -6.15 -12.68
CA GLY A 184 23.43 -5.06 -11.79
C GLY A 184 22.17 -4.35 -12.26
N ARG A 185 21.36 -3.88 -11.32
CA ARG A 185 20.13 -3.11 -11.60
C ARG A 185 20.36 -1.84 -12.41
N TYR A 186 21.56 -1.33 -12.40
CA TYR A 186 21.96 -0.19 -13.24
C TYR A 186 21.68 -0.44 -14.72
N TYR A 187 21.82 -1.69 -15.19
CA TYR A 187 21.56 -2.12 -16.56
C TYR A 187 20.11 -2.62 -16.75
N ALA A 188 19.67 -3.53 -15.89
CA ALA A 188 18.41 -4.26 -16.07
C ALA A 188 17.17 -3.48 -15.61
N MET A 189 17.35 -2.42 -14.84
CA MET A 189 16.26 -1.69 -14.20
C MET A 189 16.37 -0.18 -14.44
N ASP A 190 16.75 0.22 -15.65
CA ASP A 190 16.68 1.61 -16.07
C ASP A 190 15.23 2.09 -16.14
N ARG A 191 15.01 3.40 -16.00
CA ARG A 191 13.69 4.05 -16.15
C ARG A 191 13.77 5.40 -16.88
N ASP A 192 14.95 5.72 -17.40
CA ASP A 192 15.26 7.01 -18.01
C ASP A 192 15.50 6.88 -19.52
N LYS A 193 15.04 5.74 -20.12
CA LYS A 193 15.20 5.41 -21.56
C LYS A 193 16.65 5.38 -22.02
N ARG A 194 17.52 4.94 -21.13
CA ARG A 194 18.92 4.69 -21.44
C ARG A 194 19.06 3.30 -22.11
N TRP A 195 18.60 3.22 -23.35
CA TRP A 195 18.51 1.96 -24.10
C TRP A 195 19.84 1.24 -24.23
N GLU A 196 20.95 1.96 -24.19
CA GLU A 196 22.30 1.39 -24.14
C GLU A 196 22.55 0.55 -22.88
N ARG A 197 21.90 0.87 -21.74
CA ARG A 197 21.97 0.09 -20.52
C ARG A 197 21.05 -1.12 -20.61
N VAL A 198 19.80 -0.89 -21.03
CA VAL A 198 18.81 -1.96 -21.22
C VAL A 198 19.32 -3.02 -22.19
N LYS A 199 20.02 -2.61 -23.24
CA LYS A 199 20.67 -3.51 -24.23
C LYS A 199 21.64 -4.48 -23.59
N VAL A 200 22.42 -4.06 -22.59
CA VAL A 200 23.35 -4.93 -21.88
C VAL A 200 22.61 -6.08 -21.19
N ALA A 201 21.50 -5.79 -20.51
CA ALA A 201 20.66 -6.79 -19.89
C ALA A 201 19.94 -7.66 -20.92
N TYR A 202 19.41 -7.07 -21.98
CA TYR A 202 18.76 -7.78 -23.10
C TYR A 202 19.70 -8.81 -23.73
N ASP A 203 20.93 -8.40 -24.08
CA ASP A 203 21.93 -9.28 -24.69
C ASP A 203 22.31 -10.43 -23.77
N LEU A 204 22.41 -10.19 -22.47
CA LEU A 204 22.64 -11.26 -21.49
C LEU A 204 21.50 -12.27 -21.50
N LEU A 205 20.27 -11.79 -21.44
CA LEU A 205 19.06 -12.64 -21.32
C LEU A 205 18.76 -13.44 -22.60
N VAL A 206 18.96 -12.84 -23.77
CA VAL A 206 18.55 -13.42 -25.07
C VAL A 206 19.70 -14.09 -25.79
N GLU A 207 20.89 -13.49 -25.73
CA GLU A 207 22.07 -13.97 -26.49
C GLU A 207 23.14 -14.62 -25.60
N GLY A 208 23.02 -14.54 -24.26
CA GLY A 208 24.01 -15.08 -23.33
C GLY A 208 25.35 -14.32 -23.34
N LYS A 209 25.29 -13.02 -23.71
CA LYS A 209 26.49 -12.17 -23.71
C LYS A 209 26.84 -11.72 -22.30
N GLY A 210 27.94 -12.18 -21.78
CA GLY A 210 28.46 -11.84 -20.46
C GLY A 210 29.74 -12.55 -20.15
N GLU A 211 30.30 -12.28 -18.98
CA GLU A 211 31.41 -13.08 -18.45
C GLU A 211 30.91 -14.50 -18.14
N HIS A 212 31.67 -15.50 -18.52
CA HIS A 212 31.34 -16.91 -18.30
C HIS A 212 31.69 -17.35 -16.89
N SER A 213 30.77 -17.96 -16.17
CA SER A 213 31.01 -18.56 -14.85
C SER A 213 30.21 -19.84 -14.65
N SER A 214 30.80 -20.84 -14.04
CA SER A 214 30.11 -22.03 -13.53
C SER A 214 29.60 -21.85 -12.08
N ASP A 215 30.10 -20.79 -11.36
CA ASP A 215 29.79 -20.50 -9.97
C ASP A 215 29.40 -19.01 -9.85
N MET A 216 28.12 -18.76 -9.58
CA MET A 216 27.58 -17.40 -9.55
C MET A 216 27.92 -16.64 -8.27
N ALA A 217 28.10 -17.35 -7.14
CA ALA A 217 28.53 -16.70 -5.90
C ALA A 217 29.99 -16.28 -5.99
N LEU A 218 30.82 -17.08 -6.66
CA LEU A 218 32.24 -16.74 -6.94
C LEU A 218 32.33 -15.58 -7.93
N ALA A 219 31.48 -15.52 -8.94
CA ALA A 219 31.40 -14.37 -9.86
C ALA A 219 31.07 -13.06 -9.13
N MET A 220 30.17 -13.08 -8.16
CA MET A 220 29.89 -11.92 -7.30
C MET A 220 31.12 -11.52 -6.49
N GLN A 221 31.83 -12.49 -5.87
CA GLN A 221 33.03 -12.19 -5.11
C GLN A 221 34.10 -11.53 -5.99
N LYS A 222 34.31 -12.05 -7.21
CA LYS A 222 35.23 -11.46 -8.18
C LYS A 222 34.89 -10.02 -8.51
N SER A 223 33.60 -9.71 -8.72
CA SER A 223 33.12 -8.34 -8.93
C SER A 223 33.52 -7.42 -7.76
N TYR A 224 33.34 -7.88 -6.52
CA TYR A 224 33.72 -7.11 -5.33
C TYR A 224 35.26 -6.91 -5.22
N ASP A 225 36.02 -7.93 -5.55
CA ASP A 225 37.50 -7.86 -5.55
C ASP A 225 38.01 -6.85 -6.60
N GLU A 226 37.26 -6.63 -7.67
CA GLU A 226 37.49 -5.61 -8.68
C GLU A 226 36.90 -4.21 -8.30
N GLY A 227 36.31 -4.07 -7.13
CA GLY A 227 35.72 -2.81 -6.64
C GLY A 227 34.36 -2.48 -7.26
N VAL A 228 33.68 -3.44 -7.87
CA VAL A 228 32.36 -3.27 -8.47
C VAL A 228 31.29 -3.83 -7.52
N THR A 229 30.39 -2.96 -7.06
CA THR A 229 29.30 -3.29 -6.13
C THR A 229 28.09 -3.86 -6.86
N ASP A 230 27.13 -4.38 -6.11
CA ASP A 230 25.91 -5.05 -6.60
C ASP A 230 25.21 -4.25 -7.71
N GLU A 231 24.96 -2.97 -7.51
CA GLU A 231 24.23 -2.12 -8.46
C GLU A 231 24.86 -2.12 -9.87
N PHE A 232 26.19 -2.24 -9.94
CA PHE A 232 26.96 -2.07 -11.16
C PHE A 232 27.61 -3.36 -11.68
N VAL A 233 27.24 -4.53 -11.10
CA VAL A 233 27.75 -5.82 -11.56
C VAL A 233 27.56 -5.97 -13.07
N LYS A 234 28.65 -6.26 -13.76
CA LYS A 234 28.64 -6.50 -15.20
C LYS A 234 27.93 -7.83 -15.50
N PRO A 235 27.40 -8.01 -16.74
CA PRO A 235 26.72 -9.25 -17.11
C PRO A 235 27.58 -10.48 -16.89
N VAL A 236 27.05 -11.48 -16.18
CA VAL A 236 27.64 -12.80 -16.01
C VAL A 236 26.64 -13.85 -16.43
N VAL A 237 27.03 -14.78 -17.29
CA VAL A 237 26.20 -15.90 -17.72
C VAL A 237 26.78 -17.22 -17.21
N ARG A 238 25.89 -18.09 -16.73
CA ARG A 238 26.26 -19.44 -16.33
C ARG A 238 26.61 -20.28 -17.56
N ILE A 239 27.65 -21.09 -17.45
CA ILE A 239 28.05 -22.08 -18.46
C ILE A 239 27.83 -23.50 -17.96
N ASP A 240 27.56 -24.41 -18.90
CA ASP A 240 27.57 -25.86 -18.67
C ASP A 240 28.98 -26.46 -18.57
N GLU A 241 29.07 -27.78 -18.45
CA GLU A 241 30.33 -28.49 -18.37
C GLU A 241 31.17 -28.39 -19.65
N ASP A 242 30.55 -28.12 -20.80
CA ASP A 242 31.18 -27.93 -22.09
C ASP A 242 31.60 -26.46 -22.34
N GLY A 243 31.28 -25.55 -21.40
CA GLY A 243 31.61 -24.13 -21.49
C GLY A 243 30.57 -23.29 -22.27
N ASN A 244 29.43 -23.84 -22.59
CA ASN A 244 28.38 -23.11 -23.32
C ASN A 244 27.45 -22.35 -22.38
N PRO A 245 27.05 -21.10 -22.70
CA PRO A 245 26.02 -20.37 -21.96
C PRO A 245 24.70 -21.15 -21.89
N ILE A 246 24.07 -21.13 -20.72
CA ILE A 246 22.75 -21.76 -20.50
C ILE A 246 21.71 -20.74 -20.09
N GLY A 247 20.43 -21.10 -20.24
CA GLY A 247 19.29 -20.34 -19.73
C GLY A 247 18.93 -19.09 -20.54
N MET A 248 19.34 -18.96 -21.80
CA MET A 248 18.87 -17.88 -22.66
C MET A 248 17.38 -18.00 -22.92
N ILE A 249 16.69 -16.88 -22.90
CA ILE A 249 15.25 -16.80 -23.23
C ILE A 249 15.05 -17.09 -24.70
N ARG A 250 14.13 -18.02 -25.02
CA ARG A 250 13.79 -18.45 -26.38
C ARG A 250 12.32 -18.19 -26.70
N PRO A 251 11.95 -18.10 -27.98
CA PRO A 251 10.55 -18.02 -28.38
C PRO A 251 9.69 -19.11 -27.73
N ASN A 252 8.52 -18.72 -27.26
CA ASN A 252 7.51 -19.53 -26.56
C ASN A 252 7.89 -19.93 -25.12
N ASP A 253 9.02 -19.54 -24.59
CA ASP A 253 9.34 -19.75 -23.17
C ASP A 253 8.39 -18.95 -22.27
N VAL A 254 8.23 -19.42 -21.03
CA VAL A 254 7.54 -18.69 -19.98
C VAL A 254 8.54 -17.76 -19.31
N VAL A 255 8.21 -16.49 -19.20
CA VAL A 255 8.99 -15.50 -18.46
C VAL A 255 8.12 -14.91 -17.35
N ILE A 256 8.56 -14.96 -16.10
CA ILE A 256 7.92 -14.32 -14.97
C ILE A 256 8.84 -13.23 -14.44
N PHE A 257 8.47 -11.98 -14.65
CA PHE A 257 9.17 -10.84 -14.06
C PHE A 257 8.57 -10.57 -12.68
N PHE A 258 9.27 -10.98 -11.61
CA PHE A 258 8.72 -11.00 -10.26
C PHE A 258 8.82 -9.67 -9.50
N ASN A 259 9.25 -8.58 -10.13
CA ASN A 259 9.14 -7.25 -9.55
C ASN A 259 7.66 -6.83 -9.46
N TYR A 260 7.21 -6.39 -8.26
CA TYR A 260 5.84 -5.88 -8.09
C TYR A 260 5.76 -4.35 -8.25
N ARG A 261 6.87 -3.62 -8.14
CA ARG A 261 6.90 -2.20 -8.47
C ARG A 261 7.23 -2.00 -9.95
N ASN A 262 6.42 -1.21 -10.63
CA ASN A 262 6.36 -1.14 -12.08
C ASN A 262 7.40 -0.22 -12.74
N ASP A 263 7.82 0.88 -12.07
CA ASP A 263 8.57 1.99 -12.69
C ASP A 263 9.87 1.56 -13.39
N ARG A 264 10.58 0.57 -12.84
CA ARG A 264 11.86 0.05 -13.37
C ARG A 264 11.75 -1.30 -14.08
N ALA A 265 10.55 -1.86 -14.17
CA ALA A 265 10.31 -3.11 -14.92
C ALA A 265 9.85 -2.84 -16.36
N LYS A 266 9.41 -1.62 -16.67
CA LYS A 266 8.79 -1.26 -17.94
C LYS A 266 9.74 -1.44 -19.13
N GLU A 267 10.93 -0.89 -19.08
CA GLU A 267 11.81 -0.79 -20.26
C GLU A 267 12.28 -2.15 -20.75
N LEU A 268 12.66 -3.03 -19.84
CA LEU A 268 13.03 -4.40 -20.22
C LEU A 268 11.82 -5.19 -20.76
N THR A 269 10.62 -4.96 -20.19
CA THR A 269 9.37 -5.55 -20.72
C THR A 269 9.06 -5.03 -22.11
N ILE A 270 9.26 -3.73 -22.39
CA ILE A 270 9.05 -3.14 -23.71
C ILE A 270 9.89 -3.87 -24.77
N VAL A 271 11.20 -3.97 -24.55
CA VAL A 271 12.12 -4.52 -25.57
C VAL A 271 11.98 -6.03 -25.75
N LEU A 272 11.44 -6.74 -24.75
CA LEU A 272 11.20 -8.18 -24.86
C LEU A 272 9.86 -8.51 -25.49
N THR A 273 8.84 -7.62 -25.39
CA THR A 273 7.46 -8.00 -25.73
C THR A 273 6.63 -6.98 -26.50
N GLN A 274 6.95 -5.67 -26.44
CA GLN A 274 6.06 -4.63 -26.94
C GLN A 274 6.59 -3.91 -28.19
N GLU A 275 7.87 -3.62 -28.24
CA GLU A 275 8.43 -2.76 -29.30
C GLU A 275 9.78 -3.27 -29.80
N ASP A 276 9.85 -3.53 -31.11
CA ASP A 276 11.12 -3.83 -31.78
C ASP A 276 11.98 -2.56 -31.88
N MET A 277 13.23 -2.69 -31.45
CA MET A 277 14.21 -1.60 -31.54
C MET A 277 15.45 -2.03 -32.34
N PRO A 278 15.31 -2.25 -33.67
CA PRO A 278 16.38 -2.79 -34.51
C PRO A 278 17.63 -1.89 -34.56
N GLN A 279 17.46 -0.58 -34.39
CA GLN A 279 18.59 0.36 -34.34
C GLN A 279 19.47 0.18 -33.11
N GLN A 280 18.89 -0.33 -32.01
CA GLN A 280 19.59 -0.74 -30.80
C GLN A 280 19.93 -2.25 -30.79
N GLY A 281 19.54 -2.98 -31.83
CA GLY A 281 19.75 -4.45 -31.91
C GLY A 281 18.93 -5.24 -30.90
N MET A 282 17.73 -4.77 -30.56
CA MET A 282 16.78 -5.45 -29.67
C MET A 282 15.49 -5.78 -30.45
N HIS A 283 14.99 -7.00 -30.27
CA HIS A 283 13.80 -7.50 -30.95
C HIS A 283 12.88 -8.18 -29.93
N THR A 284 11.59 -8.00 -30.11
CA THR A 284 10.57 -8.70 -29.31
C THR A 284 10.59 -10.19 -29.60
N LEU A 285 10.21 -10.98 -28.61
CA LEU A 285 10.08 -12.43 -28.69
C LEU A 285 8.62 -12.82 -28.43
N PRO A 286 8.07 -13.82 -29.13
CA PRO A 286 6.78 -14.40 -28.77
C PRO A 286 6.95 -15.22 -27.49
N LEU A 287 6.60 -14.62 -26.33
CA LEU A 287 6.78 -15.21 -25.01
C LEU A 287 5.44 -15.40 -24.30
N TYR A 288 5.37 -16.40 -23.44
CA TYR A 288 4.35 -16.42 -22.40
C TYR A 288 4.86 -15.55 -21.24
N TYR A 289 4.58 -14.26 -21.32
CA TYR A 289 5.21 -13.27 -20.43
C TYR A 289 4.26 -12.85 -19.31
N CYS A 290 4.70 -13.04 -18.07
CA CYS A 290 3.97 -12.71 -16.86
C CYS A 290 4.64 -11.54 -16.12
N CYS A 291 3.86 -10.51 -15.81
CA CYS A 291 4.23 -9.45 -14.88
C CYS A 291 3.66 -9.77 -13.49
N MET A 292 4.44 -9.56 -12.44
CA MET A 292 3.94 -9.75 -11.08
C MET A 292 2.71 -8.85 -10.80
N THR A 293 2.76 -7.60 -11.26
CA THR A 293 1.69 -6.59 -11.20
C THR A 293 1.57 -5.88 -12.55
N PRO A 294 0.52 -5.09 -12.81
CA PRO A 294 0.44 -4.31 -14.05
C PRO A 294 1.57 -3.28 -14.15
N TYR A 295 2.41 -3.38 -15.16
CA TYR A 295 3.51 -2.42 -15.35
C TYR A 295 3.09 -1.19 -16.14
N ASP A 296 2.27 -1.35 -17.16
CA ASP A 296 1.68 -0.26 -17.94
C ASP A 296 0.32 -0.68 -18.50
N ALA A 297 -0.68 0.21 -18.43
CA ALA A 297 -2.02 -0.08 -18.95
C ALA A 297 -2.07 -0.20 -20.49
N LYS A 298 -0.99 0.22 -21.18
CA LYS A 298 -0.88 0.17 -22.65
C LYS A 298 -0.21 -1.11 -23.15
N PHE A 299 0.34 -1.93 -22.25
CA PHE A 299 0.98 -3.17 -22.66
C PHE A 299 -0.07 -4.21 -23.06
N GLU A 300 0.18 -4.90 -24.17
CA GLU A 300 -0.73 -5.89 -24.73
C GLU A 300 -0.12 -7.29 -24.68
N GLY A 301 -0.97 -8.30 -24.61
CA GLY A 301 -0.57 -9.71 -24.68
C GLY A 301 0.21 -10.23 -23.48
N LEU A 302 0.15 -9.56 -22.35
CA LEU A 302 0.84 -9.95 -21.11
C LEU A 302 -0.13 -10.56 -20.10
N HIS A 303 0.40 -11.45 -19.27
CA HIS A 303 -0.29 -12.06 -18.14
C HIS A 303 0.06 -11.33 -16.85
N ILE A 304 -0.94 -11.00 -16.04
CA ILE A 304 -0.76 -10.27 -14.78
C ILE A 304 -1.07 -11.21 -13.62
N LEU A 305 -0.06 -11.54 -12.80
CA LEU A 305 -0.23 -12.49 -11.69
C LEU A 305 -1.07 -11.90 -10.55
N PHE A 306 -0.84 -10.63 -10.21
CA PHE A 306 -1.59 -9.91 -9.19
C PHE A 306 -2.09 -8.58 -9.77
N ASP A 307 -3.30 -8.58 -10.26
CA ASP A 307 -3.91 -7.38 -10.81
C ASP A 307 -4.30 -6.39 -9.70
N LYS A 308 -4.45 -5.11 -10.07
CA LYS A 308 -4.95 -4.09 -9.16
C LYS A 308 -6.39 -4.42 -8.78
N GLU A 309 -6.66 -4.38 -7.48
CA GLU A 309 -8.04 -4.50 -7.03
C GLU A 309 -8.81 -3.23 -7.40
N ASN A 310 -9.93 -3.41 -8.09
CA ASN A 310 -10.92 -2.35 -8.18
C ASN A 310 -11.61 -2.24 -6.81
N VAL A 311 -11.43 -1.11 -6.13
CA VAL A 311 -12.03 -0.88 -4.82
C VAL A 311 -13.47 -0.41 -5.01
N ALA A 312 -14.31 -1.30 -5.53
CA ALA A 312 -15.76 -1.12 -5.66
C ALA A 312 -16.48 -1.36 -4.32
N ASP A 313 -17.75 -1.05 -4.27
CA ASP A 313 -18.62 -1.20 -3.09
C ASP A 313 -18.10 -0.40 -1.87
N THR A 314 -17.48 0.76 -2.11
CA THR A 314 -17.14 1.68 -1.02
C THR A 314 -18.40 2.21 -0.34
N ILE A 315 -18.26 2.74 0.87
CA ILE A 315 -19.41 3.32 1.60
C ILE A 315 -20.11 4.39 0.77
N GLY A 316 -19.38 5.24 0.03
CA GLY A 316 -19.94 6.27 -0.84
C GLY A 316 -20.75 5.70 -1.98
N GLU A 317 -20.22 4.70 -2.67
CA GLU A 317 -20.91 4.00 -3.75
C GLU A 317 -22.16 3.28 -3.26
N TYR A 318 -22.04 2.61 -2.11
CA TYR A 318 -23.17 1.86 -1.55
C TYR A 318 -24.31 2.78 -1.08
N VAL A 319 -23.99 3.88 -0.40
CA VAL A 319 -24.98 4.90 0.02
C VAL A 319 -25.70 5.49 -1.19
N ALA A 320 -24.97 5.83 -2.27
CA ALA A 320 -25.55 6.31 -3.52
C ALA A 320 -26.49 5.28 -4.15
N ARG A 321 -26.08 4.02 -4.20
CA ARG A 321 -26.89 2.91 -4.74
C ARG A 321 -28.18 2.65 -3.95
N GLN A 322 -28.21 3.03 -2.67
CA GLN A 322 -29.43 3.03 -1.86
C GLN A 322 -30.33 4.26 -2.09
N GLY A 323 -29.95 5.18 -3.00
CA GLY A 323 -30.68 6.43 -3.27
C GLY A 323 -30.60 7.44 -2.13
N LEU A 324 -29.56 7.35 -1.29
CA LEU A 324 -29.34 8.22 -0.14
C LEU A 324 -28.38 9.36 -0.47
N SER A 325 -28.56 10.48 0.21
CA SER A 325 -27.74 11.68 0.05
C SER A 325 -26.54 11.69 1.00
N GLN A 326 -25.41 12.22 0.53
CA GLN A 326 -24.19 12.23 1.31
C GLN A 326 -23.37 13.51 1.12
N LEU A 327 -22.55 13.85 2.11
CA LEU A 327 -21.66 15.01 2.09
C LEU A 327 -20.23 14.60 2.46
N ARG A 328 -19.24 15.14 1.72
CA ARG A 328 -17.82 15.14 2.08
C ARG A 328 -17.40 16.54 2.44
N ILE A 329 -16.70 16.70 3.56
CA ILE A 329 -16.22 18.01 3.99
C ILE A 329 -14.83 17.91 4.64
N ALA A 330 -13.90 18.70 4.15
CA ALA A 330 -12.57 18.87 4.72
C ALA A 330 -11.91 20.16 4.21
N GLU A 331 -10.80 20.55 4.81
CA GLU A 331 -9.93 21.56 4.24
C GLU A 331 -8.98 20.96 3.19
N THR A 332 -8.31 21.82 2.39
CA THR A 332 -7.53 21.43 1.19
C THR A 332 -6.59 20.25 1.43
N GLU A 333 -5.84 20.24 2.53
CA GLU A 333 -4.85 19.20 2.84
C GLU A 333 -5.47 17.79 2.98
N LYS A 334 -6.72 17.71 3.36
CA LYS A 334 -7.43 16.43 3.60
C LYS A 334 -8.65 16.22 2.69
N TYR A 335 -8.85 17.11 1.71
CA TYR A 335 -9.98 16.98 0.79
C TYR A 335 -9.92 15.69 -0.06
N ALA A 336 -8.76 15.37 -0.62
CA ALA A 336 -8.58 14.14 -1.39
C ALA A 336 -8.83 12.87 -0.53
N HIS A 337 -8.56 12.94 0.78
CA HIS A 337 -8.73 11.81 1.68
C HIS A 337 -10.21 11.46 1.88
N VAL A 338 -11.07 12.45 2.09
CA VAL A 338 -12.52 12.23 2.24
C VAL A 338 -13.27 12.07 0.92
N THR A 339 -12.61 12.28 -0.22
CA THR A 339 -13.16 12.14 -1.58
C THR A 339 -12.50 10.97 -2.31
N PHE A 340 -11.40 11.20 -3.01
CA PHE A 340 -10.70 10.22 -3.84
C PHE A 340 -10.37 8.91 -3.10
N PHE A 341 -9.67 8.99 -1.96
CA PHE A 341 -9.26 7.78 -1.23
C PHE A 341 -10.46 7.07 -0.58
N LEU A 342 -11.36 7.81 0.08
CA LEU A 342 -12.56 7.23 0.68
C LEU A 342 -13.48 6.57 -0.37
N ASN A 343 -13.48 7.09 -1.60
CA ASN A 343 -14.26 6.58 -2.74
C ASN A 343 -13.50 5.49 -3.54
N GLY A 344 -12.42 4.91 -2.98
CA GLY A 344 -11.71 3.79 -3.60
C GLY A 344 -10.83 4.14 -4.80
N GLY A 345 -10.38 5.40 -4.89
CA GLY A 345 -9.58 5.90 -6.01
C GLY A 345 -10.42 6.53 -7.13
N ARG A 346 -11.69 6.86 -6.85
CA ARG A 346 -12.58 7.52 -7.79
C ARG A 346 -12.60 9.04 -7.57
N GLU A 347 -12.35 9.80 -8.64
CA GLU A 347 -12.39 11.26 -8.62
C GLU A 347 -13.81 11.81 -8.69
N GLU A 348 -14.66 11.23 -9.54
CA GLU A 348 -16.01 11.72 -9.79
C GLU A 348 -16.91 11.46 -8.58
N GLU A 349 -17.82 12.39 -8.34
CA GLU A 349 -18.86 12.28 -7.33
C GLU A 349 -19.81 11.10 -7.62
N PHE A 350 -20.27 10.46 -6.58
CA PHE A 350 -21.40 9.52 -6.70
C PHE A 350 -22.72 10.29 -6.78
N GLU A 351 -23.77 9.66 -7.28
CA GLU A 351 -25.10 10.23 -7.27
C GLU A 351 -25.53 10.56 -5.82
N GLY A 352 -25.98 11.79 -5.60
CA GLY A 352 -26.35 12.29 -4.27
C GLY A 352 -25.17 12.67 -3.36
N GLU A 353 -23.93 12.68 -3.87
CA GLU A 353 -22.75 13.15 -3.16
C GLU A 353 -22.51 14.65 -3.42
N ASP A 354 -22.54 15.44 -2.36
CA ASP A 354 -22.10 16.84 -2.37
C ASP A 354 -20.72 16.93 -1.68
N ARG A 355 -19.93 17.94 -2.07
CA ARG A 355 -18.59 18.20 -1.52
C ARG A 355 -18.44 19.63 -1.05
N ILE A 356 -17.86 19.83 0.13
CA ILE A 356 -17.49 21.15 0.65
C ILE A 356 -15.99 21.16 0.89
N LEU A 357 -15.30 21.92 0.06
CA LEU A 357 -13.87 22.22 0.22
C LEU A 357 -13.70 23.54 0.95
N VAL A 358 -12.90 23.55 2.00
CA VAL A 358 -12.45 24.74 2.72
C VAL A 358 -10.98 24.94 2.41
N ALA A 359 -10.57 26.15 2.01
CA ALA A 359 -9.17 26.42 1.74
C ALA A 359 -8.32 26.33 3.00
N SER A 360 -7.24 25.58 2.99
CA SER A 360 -6.24 25.62 4.07
C SER A 360 -5.50 26.95 4.11
N PRO A 361 -4.98 27.39 5.25
CA PRO A 361 -4.26 28.66 5.38
C PRO A 361 -3.01 28.68 4.48
N LYS A 362 -2.75 29.81 3.85
CA LYS A 362 -1.56 30.01 3.00
C LYS A 362 -0.34 30.42 3.84
N VAL A 363 0.13 29.52 4.70
CA VAL A 363 1.31 29.68 5.54
C VAL A 363 2.43 28.72 5.09
N ALA A 364 3.68 29.02 5.44
CA ALA A 364 4.81 28.17 5.07
C ALA A 364 4.75 26.81 5.77
N THR A 365 4.41 26.81 7.05
CA THR A 365 4.22 25.63 7.89
C THR A 365 3.05 25.88 8.84
N TYR A 366 2.33 24.83 9.25
CA TYR A 366 1.09 24.98 10.02
C TYR A 366 1.30 25.27 11.51
N ASP A 367 2.52 25.25 12.01
CA ASP A 367 2.83 25.81 13.34
C ASP A 367 2.60 27.32 13.41
N LEU A 368 2.63 28.03 12.29
CA LEU A 368 2.31 29.45 12.20
C LEU A 368 0.82 29.76 12.34
N GLN A 369 -0.05 28.79 12.05
CA GLN A 369 -1.50 28.87 12.20
C GLN A 369 -2.06 27.49 12.58
N PRO A 370 -1.91 27.04 13.83
CA PRO A 370 -2.25 25.67 14.25
C PRO A 370 -3.74 25.33 14.20
N GLU A 371 -4.61 26.31 14.34
CA GLU A 371 -6.07 26.13 14.15
C GLU A 371 -6.44 25.79 12.69
N MET A 372 -5.54 26.07 11.77
CA MET A 372 -5.74 25.85 10.33
C MET A 372 -7.10 26.43 9.89
N SER A 373 -7.95 25.65 9.21
CA SER A 373 -9.29 26.06 8.83
C SER A 373 -10.39 25.34 9.61
N ALA A 374 -10.06 24.71 10.75
CA ALA A 374 -10.99 23.87 11.51
C ALA A 374 -12.28 24.60 11.90
N TYR A 375 -12.19 25.85 12.33
CA TYR A 375 -13.39 26.64 12.70
C TYR A 375 -14.32 26.90 11.52
N GLU A 376 -13.78 27.22 10.33
CA GLU A 376 -14.58 27.42 9.12
C GLU A 376 -15.21 26.11 8.65
N VAL A 377 -14.48 25.00 8.72
CA VAL A 377 -14.98 23.65 8.42
C VAL A 377 -16.16 23.34 9.36
N ALA A 378 -16.00 23.58 10.67
CA ALA A 378 -17.07 23.35 11.65
C ALA A 378 -18.29 24.22 11.37
N ASP A 379 -18.11 25.50 11.05
CA ASP A 379 -19.23 26.42 10.75
C ASP A 379 -20.02 26.00 9.52
N LYS A 380 -19.32 25.64 8.43
CA LYS A 380 -19.97 25.15 7.20
C LYS A 380 -20.70 23.83 7.44
N LEU A 381 -20.12 22.94 8.24
CA LEU A 381 -20.75 21.67 8.57
C LEU A 381 -22.01 21.89 9.43
N VAL A 382 -21.97 22.73 10.44
CA VAL A 382 -23.15 23.07 11.24
C VAL A 382 -24.29 23.58 10.34
N GLY A 383 -23.98 24.50 9.41
CA GLY A 383 -24.97 24.97 8.42
C GLY A 383 -25.51 23.85 7.51
N ALA A 384 -24.71 22.84 7.20
CA ALA A 384 -25.14 21.67 6.43
C ALA A 384 -26.05 20.74 7.26
N LEU A 385 -25.67 20.49 8.53
CA LEU A 385 -26.47 19.71 9.48
C LEU A 385 -27.86 20.34 9.73
N ASP A 386 -27.91 21.66 9.91
CA ASP A 386 -29.16 22.40 10.15
C ASP A 386 -30.12 22.33 8.94
N ARG A 387 -29.62 22.16 7.73
CA ARG A 387 -30.44 21.88 6.54
C ARG A 387 -31.04 20.48 6.49
N GLN A 388 -30.52 19.54 7.27
CA GLN A 388 -30.95 18.14 7.35
C GLN A 388 -31.07 17.40 6.01
N LYS A 389 -30.30 17.83 5.00
CA LYS A 389 -30.32 17.27 3.63
C LYS A 389 -29.73 15.88 3.57
N TYR A 390 -28.66 15.61 4.30
CA TYR A 390 -27.81 14.43 4.10
C TYR A 390 -28.15 13.30 5.05
N ASP A 391 -28.07 12.06 4.55
CA ASP A 391 -28.21 10.83 5.32
C ASP A 391 -26.87 10.37 5.89
N PHE A 392 -25.77 10.56 5.11
CA PHE A 392 -24.41 10.26 5.52
C PHE A 392 -23.51 11.49 5.33
N ILE A 393 -22.67 11.77 6.31
CA ILE A 393 -21.67 12.85 6.24
C ILE A 393 -20.31 12.29 6.65
N CYS A 394 -19.25 12.59 5.89
CA CYS A 394 -17.88 12.34 6.27
C CYS A 394 -17.10 13.65 6.39
N LEU A 395 -16.59 13.91 7.59
CA LEU A 395 -15.79 15.07 7.97
C LEU A 395 -14.37 14.64 8.30
N ASN A 396 -13.36 15.42 7.91
CA ASN A 396 -11.99 15.31 8.41
C ASN A 396 -11.53 16.66 9.00
N PHE A 397 -10.96 16.62 10.20
CA PHE A 397 -10.18 17.71 10.79
C PHE A 397 -8.69 17.39 10.67
N ALA A 398 -7.95 18.21 9.93
CA ALA A 398 -6.55 17.97 9.53
C ALA A 398 -5.51 18.24 10.61
N ASN A 399 -5.87 18.95 11.66
CA ASN A 399 -4.92 19.64 12.55
C ASN A 399 -3.94 18.72 13.27
N GLY A 400 -4.40 17.58 13.82
CA GLY A 400 -3.55 16.68 14.59
C GLY A 400 -2.38 16.13 13.77
N ASP A 401 -2.63 15.84 12.50
CA ASP A 401 -1.62 15.35 11.56
C ASP A 401 -0.75 16.49 11.01
N MET A 402 -1.37 17.49 10.39
CA MET A 402 -0.64 18.53 9.67
C MET A 402 0.23 19.39 10.59
N VAL A 403 -0.25 19.73 11.79
CA VAL A 403 0.53 20.45 12.80
C VAL A 403 1.52 19.50 13.48
N GLY A 404 1.14 18.22 13.68
CA GLY A 404 2.03 17.18 14.21
C GLY A 404 3.32 17.04 13.39
N HIS A 405 3.21 17.09 12.07
CA HIS A 405 4.37 17.03 11.16
C HIS A 405 5.36 18.18 11.32
N THR A 406 4.98 19.28 11.94
CA THR A 406 5.91 20.39 12.22
C THR A 406 6.87 20.10 13.39
N GLY A 407 6.50 19.20 14.29
CA GLY A 407 7.24 18.89 15.51
C GLY A 407 7.28 20.06 16.53
N VAL A 408 6.47 21.11 16.33
CA VAL A 408 6.40 22.27 17.24
C VAL A 408 5.37 22.02 18.31
N TYR A 409 5.82 21.65 19.50
CA TYR A 409 4.99 21.17 20.61
C TYR A 409 3.84 22.13 20.96
N GLU A 410 4.13 23.43 21.17
CA GLU A 410 3.15 24.44 21.53
C GLU A 410 2.12 24.70 20.41
N ALA A 411 2.51 24.46 19.16
CA ALA A 411 1.59 24.54 18.04
C ALA A 411 0.62 23.33 18.05
N ILE A 412 1.13 22.13 18.33
CA ILE A 412 0.31 20.92 18.45
C ILE A 412 -0.69 21.08 19.61
N GLU A 413 -0.31 21.67 20.77
CA GLU A 413 -1.23 21.96 21.86
C GLU A 413 -2.40 22.88 21.41
N LYS A 414 -2.08 23.92 20.63
CA LYS A 414 -3.12 24.85 20.08
C LYS A 414 -4.03 24.12 19.09
N ALA A 415 -3.45 23.27 18.23
CA ALA A 415 -4.21 22.47 17.29
C ALA A 415 -5.20 21.54 17.99
N VAL A 416 -4.76 20.82 19.04
CA VAL A 416 -5.61 19.94 19.85
C VAL A 416 -6.77 20.71 20.50
N LYS A 417 -6.49 21.91 21.07
CA LYS A 417 -7.52 22.78 21.67
C LYS A 417 -8.54 23.26 20.63
N ALA A 418 -8.09 23.64 19.44
CA ALA A 418 -8.97 24.08 18.35
C ALA A 418 -9.89 22.94 17.87
N VAL A 419 -9.36 21.74 17.72
CA VAL A 419 -10.13 20.55 17.35
C VAL A 419 -11.16 20.21 18.41
N ASP A 420 -10.81 20.22 19.70
CA ASP A 420 -11.75 19.97 20.81
C ASP A 420 -12.95 20.91 20.78
N ALA A 421 -12.71 22.23 20.57
CA ALA A 421 -13.75 23.23 20.45
C ALA A 421 -14.65 23.01 19.21
N CYS A 422 -14.04 22.63 18.06
CA CYS A 422 -14.78 22.35 16.84
C CYS A 422 -15.61 21.07 16.97
N VAL A 423 -15.09 20.03 17.59
CA VAL A 423 -15.80 18.77 17.88
C VAL A 423 -17.03 19.04 18.74
N ALA A 424 -16.89 19.84 19.81
CA ALA A 424 -18.02 20.23 20.65
C ALA A 424 -19.15 20.83 19.82
N LYS A 425 -18.84 21.83 19.00
CA LYS A 425 -19.80 22.53 18.14
C LYS A 425 -20.48 21.60 17.15
N VAL A 426 -19.73 20.75 16.49
CA VAL A 426 -20.23 19.83 15.47
C VAL A 426 -21.10 18.73 16.08
N VAL A 427 -20.65 18.09 17.18
CA VAL A 427 -21.41 17.02 17.84
C VAL A 427 -22.73 17.52 18.40
N GLU A 428 -22.75 18.71 19.02
CA GLU A 428 -23.98 19.32 19.51
C GLU A 428 -24.98 19.61 18.38
N ALA A 429 -24.50 20.15 17.25
CA ALA A 429 -25.33 20.38 16.07
C ALA A 429 -25.84 19.07 15.44
N ALA A 430 -24.99 18.06 15.33
CA ALA A 430 -25.33 16.74 14.80
C ALA A 430 -26.46 16.09 15.63
N ARG A 431 -26.30 16.07 16.95
CA ARG A 431 -27.32 15.51 17.86
C ARG A 431 -28.64 16.26 17.79
N ARG A 432 -28.59 17.60 17.80
CA ARG A 432 -29.79 18.44 17.66
C ARG A 432 -30.56 18.15 16.38
N ASN A 433 -29.86 17.76 15.32
CA ASN A 433 -30.44 17.45 14.00
C ASN A 433 -30.70 15.95 13.77
N GLY A 434 -30.61 15.12 14.82
CA GLY A 434 -30.94 13.68 14.76
C GLY A 434 -29.88 12.80 14.14
N TYR A 435 -28.63 13.27 14.03
CA TYR A 435 -27.50 12.43 13.60
C TYR A 435 -26.91 11.67 14.78
N GLU A 436 -26.58 10.43 14.54
CA GLU A 436 -25.60 9.68 15.35
C GLU A 436 -24.20 10.01 14.86
N VAL A 437 -23.23 10.05 15.78
CA VAL A 437 -21.84 10.42 15.42
C VAL A 437 -20.91 9.26 15.69
N VAL A 438 -20.08 8.94 14.71
CA VAL A 438 -18.94 8.03 14.84
C VAL A 438 -17.68 8.87 14.74
N GLN A 439 -16.99 9.09 15.87
CA GLN A 439 -15.70 9.76 15.90
C GLN A 439 -14.59 8.73 15.88
N ILE A 440 -13.65 8.89 14.97
CA ILE A 440 -12.44 8.08 14.83
C ILE A 440 -11.22 8.96 14.55
N ALA A 441 -10.07 8.32 14.40
CA ALA A 441 -8.94 8.83 13.66
C ALA A 441 -8.46 7.77 12.65
N ASP A 442 -7.61 8.17 11.72
CA ASP A 442 -7.09 7.30 10.66
C ASP A 442 -5.68 6.75 10.98
N HIS A 443 -4.92 7.46 11.77
CA HIS A 443 -3.63 7.08 12.38
C HIS A 443 -3.29 8.03 13.53
N GLY A 444 -2.20 7.77 14.25
CA GLY A 444 -1.66 8.68 15.26
C GLY A 444 -0.54 9.56 14.71
N ASN A 445 -0.37 10.73 15.32
CA ASN A 445 0.73 11.69 15.10
C ASN A 445 0.88 12.59 16.34
N ALA A 446 -0.14 13.40 16.70
CA ALA A 446 -0.11 14.32 17.84
C ALA A 446 -0.01 13.63 19.20
N ASP A 447 -0.23 12.33 19.26
CA ASP A 447 -0.04 11.46 20.43
C ASP A 447 1.43 11.05 20.68
N ASN A 448 2.35 11.43 19.78
CA ASN A 448 3.77 11.08 19.87
C ASN A 448 4.66 12.16 19.25
N ALA A 449 4.62 13.38 19.79
CA ALA A 449 5.33 14.53 19.24
C ALA A 449 6.80 14.65 19.70
N VAL A 450 7.29 13.79 20.62
CA VAL A 450 8.65 13.85 21.16
C VAL A 450 9.27 12.45 21.16
N ASN A 451 10.44 12.33 20.57
CA ASN A 451 11.25 11.10 20.57
C ASN A 451 11.80 10.78 21.96
N ALA A 452 12.24 9.55 22.18
CA ALA A 452 12.85 9.10 23.44
C ALA A 452 14.09 9.90 23.86
N ASP A 453 14.82 10.48 22.91
CA ASP A 453 15.98 11.33 23.14
C ASP A 453 15.61 12.82 23.42
N GLY A 454 14.31 13.13 23.42
CA GLY A 454 13.79 14.49 23.65
C GLY A 454 13.73 15.38 22.41
N THR A 455 14.12 14.89 21.24
CA THR A 455 13.97 15.62 19.98
C THR A 455 12.52 15.60 19.48
N PRO A 456 12.09 16.60 18.68
CA PRO A 456 10.78 16.57 18.05
C PRO A 456 10.60 15.33 17.18
N ASN A 457 9.44 14.67 17.29
CA ASN A 457 9.00 13.65 16.35
C ASN A 457 8.00 14.26 15.35
N THR A 458 8.25 14.05 14.07
CA THR A 458 7.40 14.53 12.99
C THR A 458 6.73 13.39 12.22
N ALA A 459 7.00 12.15 12.62
CA ALA A 459 6.44 10.95 11.98
C ALA A 459 5.12 10.53 12.66
N HIS A 460 4.34 9.72 11.94
CA HIS A 460 3.17 9.07 12.52
C HIS A 460 3.57 8.12 13.65
N SER A 461 2.60 7.70 14.45
CA SER A 461 2.80 6.71 15.50
C SER A 461 2.26 5.33 15.11
N LEU A 462 2.72 4.29 15.80
CA LEU A 462 2.15 2.93 15.73
C LEU A 462 0.99 2.74 16.71
N ASN A 463 0.62 3.80 17.44
CA ASN A 463 -0.42 3.73 18.46
C ASN A 463 -1.80 3.50 17.83
N PRO A 464 -2.71 2.81 18.53
CA PRO A 464 -4.10 2.71 18.11
C PRO A 464 -4.78 4.07 18.16
N VAL A 465 -5.93 4.17 17.52
CA VAL A 465 -6.74 5.37 17.51
C VAL A 465 -8.09 5.13 18.20
N PRO A 466 -8.78 6.17 18.71
CA PRO A 466 -10.07 6.00 19.35
C PRO A 466 -11.19 5.76 18.33
N ILE A 467 -12.22 5.02 18.75
CA ILE A 467 -13.57 5.07 18.19
C ILE A 467 -14.56 5.38 19.29
N VAL A 468 -15.36 6.43 19.11
CA VAL A 468 -16.44 6.83 20.04
C VAL A 468 -17.74 6.91 19.25
N VAL A 469 -18.80 6.25 19.73
CA VAL A 469 -20.11 6.25 19.06
C VAL A 469 -21.12 7.01 19.90
N VAL A 470 -21.44 8.23 19.48
CA VAL A 470 -22.44 9.10 20.12
C VAL A 470 -23.84 8.70 19.65
N SER A 471 -24.42 7.75 20.37
CA SER A 471 -25.73 7.19 20.10
C SER A 471 -26.42 6.75 21.39
N ASP A 472 -27.71 7.05 21.50
CA ASP A 472 -28.50 6.56 22.64
C ASP A 472 -28.94 5.11 22.49
N ARG A 473 -28.79 4.50 21.31
CA ARG A 473 -29.16 3.12 20.98
C ARG A 473 -28.02 2.12 21.22
N VAL A 474 -26.78 2.56 21.14
CA VAL A 474 -25.61 1.69 21.25
C VAL A 474 -25.35 1.38 22.72
N LYS A 475 -25.16 0.09 23.02
CA LYS A 475 -24.81 -0.38 24.36
C LYS A 475 -23.30 -0.47 24.54
N THR A 476 -22.59 -1.07 23.60
CA THR A 476 -21.12 -1.23 23.62
C THR A 476 -20.53 -1.08 22.24
N VAL A 477 -19.26 -0.70 22.21
CA VAL A 477 -18.38 -0.73 21.03
C VAL A 477 -17.22 -1.65 21.37
N ARG A 478 -16.75 -2.43 20.44
CA ARG A 478 -15.57 -3.32 20.59
C ARG A 478 -14.38 -2.81 19.81
N ASP A 479 -13.19 -3.23 20.19
CA ASP A 479 -11.96 -2.95 19.43
C ASP A 479 -12.03 -3.56 18.02
N GLY A 480 -11.33 -2.92 17.08
CA GLY A 480 -11.31 -3.32 15.70
C GLY A 480 -10.18 -2.69 14.89
N ILE A 481 -10.40 -2.58 13.60
CA ILE A 481 -9.51 -1.97 12.60
C ILE A 481 -10.27 -0.95 11.75
N LEU A 482 -9.58 -0.15 10.95
CA LEU A 482 -10.23 0.87 10.11
C LEU A 482 -11.23 0.28 9.09
N ALA A 483 -11.00 -0.93 8.63
CA ALA A 483 -11.93 -1.66 7.75
C ALA A 483 -13.32 -1.94 8.38
N ASP A 484 -13.43 -1.86 9.70
CA ASP A 484 -14.69 -2.09 10.43
C ASP A 484 -15.56 -0.82 10.51
N VAL A 485 -15.03 0.34 10.12
CA VAL A 485 -15.73 1.63 10.25
C VAL A 485 -16.94 1.72 9.33
N ALA A 486 -16.78 1.46 8.02
CA ALA A 486 -17.93 1.50 7.09
C ALA A 486 -19.04 0.53 7.46
N PRO A 487 -18.76 -0.76 7.79
CA PRO A 487 -19.78 -1.67 8.31
C PRO A 487 -20.49 -1.14 9.57
N THR A 488 -19.76 -0.48 10.47
CA THR A 488 -20.33 0.13 11.69
C THR A 488 -21.27 1.30 11.36
N VAL A 489 -20.86 2.17 10.44
CA VAL A 489 -21.68 3.29 9.96
C VAL A 489 -22.96 2.78 9.29
N LEU A 490 -22.86 1.79 8.40
CA LEU A 490 -24.01 1.21 7.71
C LEU A 490 -24.99 0.55 8.69
N ASP A 491 -24.50 -0.15 9.71
CA ASP A 491 -25.32 -0.78 10.75
C ASP A 491 -26.08 0.29 11.58
N LEU A 492 -25.42 1.41 11.93
CA LEU A 492 -26.07 2.57 12.55
C LEU A 492 -27.15 3.18 11.64
N MET A 493 -26.93 3.24 10.34
CA MET A 493 -27.93 3.70 9.35
C MET A 493 -29.08 2.71 9.15
N GLY A 494 -28.96 1.48 9.66
CA GLY A 494 -29.93 0.40 9.48
C GLY A 494 -29.86 -0.24 8.10
N LEU A 495 -28.69 -0.23 7.49
CA LEU A 495 -28.38 -0.83 6.18
C LEU A 495 -27.53 -2.10 6.36
N GLU A 496 -27.81 -3.10 5.53
CA GLU A 496 -26.93 -4.26 5.42
C GLU A 496 -25.65 -3.87 4.67
N LYS A 497 -24.50 -4.37 5.09
CA LYS A 497 -23.25 -4.12 4.38
C LYS A 497 -23.15 -4.93 3.09
N PRO A 498 -22.53 -4.40 2.01
CA PRO A 498 -22.26 -5.18 0.80
C PRO A 498 -21.30 -6.35 1.09
N GLU A 499 -21.40 -7.42 0.29
CA GLU A 499 -20.58 -8.63 0.45
C GLU A 499 -19.08 -8.34 0.35
N ALA A 500 -18.68 -7.39 -0.50
CA ALA A 500 -17.30 -6.97 -0.66
C ALA A 500 -16.66 -6.39 0.61
N MET A 501 -17.46 -5.87 1.54
CA MET A 501 -16.97 -5.40 2.84
C MET A 501 -16.74 -6.57 3.77
N THR A 502 -15.47 -6.94 4.00
CA THR A 502 -15.08 -8.01 4.92
C THR A 502 -15.00 -7.57 6.37
N GLY A 503 -14.96 -6.27 6.64
CA GLY A 503 -15.05 -5.69 7.99
C GLY A 503 -16.38 -6.00 8.66
N HIS A 504 -16.45 -5.77 9.96
CA HIS A 504 -17.60 -6.10 10.79
C HIS A 504 -18.08 -4.88 11.59
N SER A 505 -19.38 -4.76 11.80
CA SER A 505 -19.89 -3.76 12.74
C SER A 505 -19.33 -3.95 14.14
N LEU A 506 -18.84 -2.87 14.74
CA LEU A 506 -18.26 -2.85 16.08
C LEU A 506 -19.29 -2.55 17.18
N VAL A 507 -20.50 -2.12 16.81
CA VAL A 507 -21.54 -1.75 17.77
C VAL A 507 -22.39 -2.94 18.16
N LYS A 508 -22.86 -2.90 19.42
CA LYS A 508 -23.96 -3.73 19.90
C LYS A 508 -25.06 -2.81 20.42
N PHE A 509 -26.24 -2.96 19.88
CA PHE A 509 -27.42 -2.20 20.30
C PHE A 509 -27.97 -2.67 21.65
N LYS A 510 -28.75 -1.77 22.31
CA LYS A 510 -29.44 -2.06 23.58
C LYS A 510 -30.55 -3.07 23.42
#